data_bff1474f3454ea0ec07f4ea00e80454d
#
_entry.id   bff1474f3454ea0ec07f4ea00e80454d
#
_cell.length_a   1.000
_cell.length_b   1.000
_cell.length_c   1.000
_cell.angle_alpha   90.00
_cell.angle_beta   90.00
_cell.angle_gamma   90.00
#
_symmetry.space_group_name_H-M   'P 1'
#
loop_
_entity.id
_entity.type
_entity.pdbx_description
1 polymer ?
#
loop_
_entity_poly.entity_id
_entity_poly.type
_entity_poly.pdbx_seq_one_letter_code
_entity_poly.pdbx_strand_id
1 'polypeptide(L)'
;MLLSLISTLDQMQQTYFHGFFEEQDPLLFRYAVYLMRDHHQAEEALQNAWLQCLSNRETFFAIPENIRPAWMRSVLRNAAHDLYRQARRFVPLDDDWDAPAPDPGDTDGIVSIIRSMPEQYRQALELKFLLEWSDEMIAQKLGLTLNATYTRISRGKKLLRERLIQEGYADETN
;
A
#
# COMPACT_ATOMS: atom_id res chain seq x y z
N MET A 1 -22.34 -8.36 6.36
CA MET A 1 -22.28 -7.81 4.99
C MET A 1 -21.36 -8.66 4.07
N LEU A 2 -20.11 -8.94 4.41
CA LEU A 2 -19.21 -9.81 3.60
C LEU A 2 -19.81 -11.18 3.28
N LEU A 3 -20.34 -11.89 4.27
CA LEU A 3 -20.98 -13.21 4.08
C LEU A 3 -22.18 -13.16 3.11
N SER A 4 -22.96 -12.09 3.14
CA SER A 4 -24.08 -11.90 2.23
C SER A 4 -23.63 -11.72 0.77
N LEU A 5 -22.50 -11.05 0.54
CA LEU A 5 -21.93 -10.90 -0.79
C LEU A 5 -21.29 -12.20 -1.32
N ILE A 6 -20.63 -12.95 -0.44
CA ILE A 6 -20.06 -14.27 -0.79
C ILE A 6 -21.16 -15.23 -1.24
N SER A 7 -22.33 -15.22 -0.60
CA SER A 7 -23.45 -16.09 -0.99
C SER A 7 -24.02 -15.81 -2.40
N THR A 8 -23.65 -14.70 -3.02
CA THR A 8 -24.04 -14.38 -4.42
C THR A 8 -23.09 -14.96 -5.46
N LEU A 9 -21.96 -15.55 -5.05
CA LEU A 9 -21.00 -16.24 -5.91
C LEU A 9 -21.49 -17.66 -6.19
N ASP A 10 -21.13 -18.23 -7.34
CA ASP A 10 -21.31 -19.66 -7.56
C ASP A 10 -20.37 -20.50 -6.68
N GLN A 11 -20.61 -21.79 -6.58
CA GLN A 11 -19.88 -22.66 -5.66
C GLN A 11 -18.37 -22.73 -5.98
N MET A 12 -17.97 -22.68 -7.24
CA MET A 12 -16.57 -22.68 -7.65
C MET A 12 -15.90 -21.35 -7.27
N GLN A 13 -16.57 -20.24 -7.53
CA GLN A 13 -16.12 -18.89 -7.15
C GLN A 13 -16.01 -18.74 -5.63
N GLN A 14 -16.95 -19.29 -4.86
CA GLN A 14 -16.90 -19.30 -3.39
C GLN A 14 -15.67 -20.04 -2.87
N THR A 15 -15.42 -21.25 -3.39
CA THR A 15 -14.26 -22.05 -2.99
C THR A 15 -12.95 -21.33 -3.29
N TYR A 16 -12.83 -20.80 -4.52
CA TYR A 16 -11.64 -20.03 -4.92
C TYR A 16 -11.46 -18.77 -4.04
N PHE A 17 -12.52 -17.99 -3.85
CA PHE A 17 -12.47 -16.76 -3.08
C PHE A 17 -12.08 -17.03 -1.62
N HIS A 18 -12.59 -18.12 -1.04
CA HIS A 18 -12.24 -18.51 0.34
C HIS A 18 -10.75 -18.80 0.48
N GLY A 19 -10.18 -19.63 -0.41
CA GLY A 19 -8.75 -19.92 -0.39
C GLY A 19 -7.89 -18.67 -0.64
N PHE A 20 -8.31 -17.80 -1.57
CA PHE A 20 -7.63 -16.53 -1.84
C PHE A 20 -7.69 -15.59 -0.64
N PHE A 21 -8.84 -15.51 0.04
CA PHE A 21 -9.02 -14.72 1.26
C PHE A 21 -8.10 -15.22 2.37
N GLU A 22 -8.10 -16.52 2.68
CA GLU A 22 -7.26 -17.11 3.73
C GLU A 22 -5.76 -16.85 3.50
N GLU A 23 -5.32 -16.92 2.24
CA GLU A 23 -3.93 -16.67 1.88
C GLU A 23 -3.56 -15.17 1.93
N GLN A 24 -4.42 -14.31 1.37
CA GLN A 24 -4.08 -12.89 1.17
C GLN A 24 -4.42 -12.00 2.36
N ASP A 25 -5.42 -12.34 3.18
CA ASP A 25 -5.88 -11.48 4.28
C ASP A 25 -4.77 -11.11 5.27
N PRO A 26 -3.97 -12.06 5.79
CA PRO A 26 -2.88 -11.71 6.71
C PRO A 26 -1.77 -10.88 6.03
N LEU A 27 -1.53 -11.05 4.75
CA LEU A 27 -0.55 -10.27 3.99
C LEU A 27 -1.05 -8.83 3.77
N LEU A 28 -2.31 -8.71 3.38
CA LEU A 28 -2.97 -7.43 3.18
C LEU A 28 -3.15 -6.67 4.49
N PHE A 29 -3.42 -7.36 5.60
CA PHE A 29 -3.52 -6.72 6.92
C PHE A 29 -2.19 -6.08 7.32
N ARG A 30 -1.07 -6.79 7.18
CA ARG A 30 0.27 -6.22 7.44
C ARG A 30 0.54 -5.00 6.56
N TYR A 31 0.15 -5.08 5.29
CA TYR A 31 0.26 -3.95 4.37
C TYR A 31 -0.66 -2.78 4.78
N ALA A 32 -1.88 -3.05 5.23
CA ALA A 32 -2.79 -2.04 5.76
C ALA A 32 -2.23 -1.34 7.02
N VAL A 33 -1.68 -2.11 7.98
CA VAL A 33 -1.01 -1.56 9.17
C VAL A 33 0.17 -0.67 8.78
N TYR A 34 0.94 -1.09 7.78
CA TYR A 34 2.01 -0.27 7.24
C TYR A 34 1.49 1.07 6.67
N LEU A 35 0.41 1.05 5.90
CA LEU A 35 -0.19 2.24 5.28
C LEU A 35 -0.79 3.18 6.31
N MET A 36 -1.59 2.64 7.23
CA MET A 36 -2.41 3.43 8.16
C MET A 36 -1.66 3.78 9.44
N ARG A 37 -0.65 2.98 9.84
CA ARG A 37 0.09 3.08 11.11
C ARG A 37 -0.79 3.04 12.35
N ASP A 38 -1.99 2.55 12.20
CA ASP A 38 -3.01 2.37 13.22
C ASP A 38 -3.76 1.08 12.93
N HIS A 39 -3.81 0.16 13.91
CA HIS A 39 -4.42 -1.15 13.73
C HIS A 39 -5.92 -1.07 13.44
N HIS A 40 -6.63 -0.17 14.09
CA HIS A 40 -8.08 -0.03 13.90
C HIS A 40 -8.42 0.51 12.51
N GLN A 41 -7.69 1.53 12.07
CA GLN A 41 -7.84 2.08 10.71
C GLN A 41 -7.39 1.06 9.64
N ALA A 42 -6.38 0.25 9.94
CA ALA A 42 -5.93 -0.82 9.05
C ALA A 42 -7.00 -1.90 8.87
N GLU A 43 -7.67 -2.32 9.95
CA GLU A 43 -8.82 -3.24 9.89
C GLU A 43 -9.97 -2.66 9.07
N GLU A 44 -10.29 -1.39 9.27
CA GLU A 44 -11.34 -0.70 8.51
C GLU A 44 -10.99 -0.60 7.02
N ALA A 45 -9.74 -0.23 6.68
CA ALA A 45 -9.26 -0.18 5.31
C ALA A 45 -9.33 -1.56 4.63
N LEU A 46 -8.88 -2.61 5.33
CA LEU A 46 -8.91 -3.98 4.83
C LEU A 46 -10.33 -4.48 4.61
N GLN A 47 -11.22 -4.23 5.56
CA GLN A 47 -12.64 -4.60 5.46
C GLN A 47 -13.30 -3.89 4.27
N ASN A 48 -13.04 -2.59 4.07
CA ASN A 48 -13.54 -1.82 2.94
C ASN A 48 -12.97 -2.36 1.61
N ALA A 49 -11.69 -2.75 1.57
CA ALA A 49 -11.07 -3.34 0.39
C ALA A 49 -11.73 -4.68 0.00
N TRP A 50 -12.00 -5.56 0.96
CA TRP A 50 -12.71 -6.82 0.70
C TRP A 50 -14.15 -6.60 0.24
N LEU A 51 -14.85 -5.63 0.81
CA LEU A 51 -16.19 -5.24 0.35
C LEU A 51 -16.18 -4.72 -1.08
N GLN A 52 -15.21 -3.88 -1.44
CA GLN A 52 -15.03 -3.40 -2.81
C GLN A 52 -14.69 -4.54 -3.78
N CYS A 53 -13.83 -5.48 -3.38
CA CYS A 53 -13.50 -6.66 -4.17
C CYS A 53 -14.76 -7.46 -4.52
N LEU A 54 -15.59 -7.79 -3.51
CA LEU A 54 -16.81 -8.56 -3.71
C LEU A 54 -17.89 -7.79 -4.47
N SER A 55 -17.98 -6.49 -4.28
CA SER A 55 -18.88 -5.62 -5.06
C SER A 55 -18.51 -5.56 -6.54
N ASN A 56 -17.21 -5.70 -6.84
CA ASN A 56 -16.67 -5.73 -8.20
C ASN A 56 -16.22 -7.15 -8.61
N ARG A 57 -16.92 -8.18 -8.16
CA ARG A 57 -16.57 -9.59 -8.37
C ARG A 57 -16.34 -9.96 -9.83
N GLU A 58 -17.11 -9.39 -10.75
CA GLU A 58 -16.95 -9.64 -12.18
C GLU A 58 -15.56 -9.20 -12.66
N THR A 59 -15.10 -8.04 -12.25
CA THR A 59 -13.75 -7.54 -12.53
C THR A 59 -12.71 -8.44 -11.87
N PHE A 60 -12.89 -8.82 -10.60
CA PHE A 60 -11.96 -9.68 -9.87
C PHE A 60 -11.77 -11.02 -10.56
N PHE A 61 -12.87 -11.69 -10.96
CA PHE A 61 -12.78 -12.99 -11.65
C PHE A 61 -12.32 -12.89 -13.11
N ALA A 62 -12.46 -11.73 -13.77
CA ALA A 62 -11.91 -11.49 -15.10
C ALA A 62 -10.39 -11.28 -15.11
N ILE A 63 -9.80 -10.87 -13.99
CA ILE A 63 -8.35 -10.65 -13.85
C ILE A 63 -7.64 -12.02 -13.77
N PRO A 64 -6.51 -12.22 -14.49
CA PRO A 64 -5.69 -13.43 -14.36
C PRO A 64 -5.28 -13.68 -12.89
N GLU A 65 -5.30 -14.94 -12.45
CA GLU A 65 -5.07 -15.32 -11.04
C GLU A 65 -3.75 -14.79 -10.47
N ASN A 66 -2.68 -14.87 -11.25
CA ASN A 66 -1.36 -14.39 -10.85
C ASN A 66 -1.28 -12.87 -10.65
N ILE A 67 -2.26 -12.11 -11.14
CA ILE A 67 -2.31 -10.64 -11.01
C ILE A 67 -3.27 -10.22 -9.88
N ARG A 68 -4.21 -11.08 -9.46
CA ARG A 68 -5.19 -10.76 -8.41
C ARG A 68 -4.58 -10.24 -7.10
N PRO A 69 -3.47 -10.81 -6.58
CA PRO A 69 -2.84 -10.27 -5.37
C PRO A 69 -2.35 -8.82 -5.53
N ALA A 70 -1.77 -8.47 -6.68
CA ALA A 70 -1.33 -7.10 -6.96
C ALA A 70 -2.51 -6.14 -7.12
N TRP A 71 -3.58 -6.59 -7.79
CA TRP A 71 -4.81 -5.82 -7.92
C TRP A 71 -5.46 -5.59 -6.54
N MET A 72 -5.51 -6.61 -5.68
CA MET A 72 -6.08 -6.49 -4.35
C MET A 72 -5.30 -5.51 -3.46
N ARG A 73 -3.95 -5.47 -3.56
CA ARG A 73 -3.14 -4.43 -2.91
C ARG A 73 -3.50 -3.02 -3.40
N SER A 74 -3.81 -2.85 -4.68
CA SER A 74 -4.26 -1.56 -5.22
C SER A 74 -5.63 -1.17 -4.69
N VAL A 75 -6.56 -2.11 -4.55
CA VAL A 75 -7.88 -1.88 -3.95
C VAL A 75 -7.73 -1.45 -2.48
N LEU A 76 -6.92 -2.17 -1.70
CA LEU A 76 -6.64 -1.83 -0.30
C LEU A 76 -6.04 -0.44 -0.16
N ARG A 77 -5.08 -0.09 -1.00
CA ARG A 77 -4.46 1.23 -0.98
C ARG A 77 -5.47 2.34 -1.26
N ASN A 78 -6.37 2.14 -2.21
CA ASN A 78 -7.42 3.09 -2.50
C ASN A 78 -8.38 3.24 -1.31
N ALA A 79 -8.77 2.14 -0.67
CA ALA A 79 -9.58 2.16 0.54
C ALA A 79 -8.89 2.91 1.70
N ALA A 80 -7.60 2.66 1.93
CA ALA A 80 -6.79 3.37 2.91
C ALA A 80 -6.71 4.88 2.61
N HIS A 81 -6.51 5.25 1.35
CA HIS A 81 -6.48 6.65 0.93
C HIS A 81 -7.84 7.35 1.13
N ASP A 82 -8.94 6.66 0.89
CA ASP A 82 -10.28 7.21 1.09
C ASP A 82 -10.57 7.45 2.58
N LEU A 83 -10.20 6.54 3.47
CA LEU A 83 -10.26 6.74 4.92
C LEU A 83 -9.41 7.92 5.38
N TYR A 84 -8.19 8.02 4.88
CA TYR A 84 -7.32 9.14 5.20
C TYR A 84 -7.90 10.49 4.74
N ARG A 85 -8.52 10.55 3.56
CA ARG A 85 -9.23 11.76 3.09
C ARG A 85 -10.43 12.12 3.96
N GLN A 86 -11.18 11.11 4.42
CA GLN A 86 -12.33 11.33 5.32
C GLN A 86 -11.86 11.89 6.67
N ALA A 87 -10.83 11.30 7.27
CA ALA A 87 -10.27 11.77 8.53
C ALA A 87 -9.79 13.24 8.45
N ARG A 88 -9.18 13.64 7.32
CA ARG A 88 -8.72 15.02 7.09
C ARG A 88 -9.84 16.05 6.96
N ARG A 89 -11.06 15.66 6.63
CA ARG A 89 -12.21 16.59 6.58
C ARG A 89 -12.64 17.05 7.97
N PHE A 90 -12.23 16.35 9.03
CA PHE A 90 -12.64 16.60 10.41
C PHE A 90 -11.54 17.14 11.32
N VAL A 91 -10.28 17.24 10.87
CA VAL A 91 -9.16 17.71 11.68
C VAL A 91 -8.46 18.87 10.96
N PRO A 92 -8.32 20.06 11.59
CA PRO A 92 -7.43 21.11 11.08
C PRO A 92 -6.01 20.58 11.01
N LEU A 93 -5.28 20.96 9.97
CA LEU A 93 -3.88 20.62 9.72
C LEU A 93 -3.02 20.92 10.96
N ASP A 94 -2.67 19.89 11.72
CA ASP A 94 -1.52 19.93 12.60
C ASP A 94 -0.34 19.33 11.80
N ASP A 95 0.67 20.17 11.54
CA ASP A 95 1.80 19.86 10.65
C ASP A 95 2.83 18.90 11.26
N ASP A 96 2.64 18.45 12.51
CA ASP A 96 3.50 17.53 13.24
C ASP A 96 2.99 16.08 13.15
N TRP A 97 3.15 15.49 11.96
CA TRP A 97 3.02 14.05 11.87
C TRP A 97 4.38 13.36 12.08
N ASP A 98 4.70 13.17 13.35
CA ASP A 98 5.80 12.30 13.76
C ASP A 98 5.44 10.83 13.48
N ALA A 99 6.15 10.23 12.54
CA ALA A 99 5.97 8.83 12.19
C ALA A 99 6.34 7.95 13.40
N PRO A 100 5.43 7.07 13.89
CA PRO A 100 5.80 6.11 14.94
C PRO A 100 7.00 5.25 14.51
N ALA A 101 7.82 4.87 15.48
CA ALA A 101 8.96 3.98 15.26
C ALA A 101 8.54 2.67 14.57
N PRO A 102 9.37 2.09 13.70
CA PRO A 102 9.03 0.87 12.97
C PRO A 102 8.78 -0.28 13.94
N ASP A 103 7.68 -1.03 13.70
CA ASP A 103 7.37 -2.28 14.39
C ASP A 103 8.44 -3.33 14.04
N PRO A 104 9.11 -3.96 15.02
CA PRO A 104 10.16 -4.96 14.77
C PRO A 104 9.67 -6.26 14.07
N GLY A 105 8.38 -6.37 13.74
CA GLY A 105 7.79 -7.50 13.01
C GLY A 105 7.71 -7.36 11.49
N ASP A 106 8.15 -6.24 10.93
CA ASP A 106 8.04 -5.96 9.50
C ASP A 106 9.17 -6.65 8.71
N THR A 107 8.88 -7.84 8.22
CA THR A 107 9.84 -8.72 7.51
C THR A 107 9.93 -8.45 6.00
N ASP A 108 9.31 -7.42 5.46
CA ASP A 108 9.53 -7.01 4.07
C ASP A 108 10.81 -6.16 4.01
N GLY A 109 11.94 -6.84 3.70
CA GLY A 109 13.26 -6.22 3.68
C GLY A 109 13.33 -4.92 2.85
N ILE A 110 12.60 -4.84 1.71
CA ILE A 110 12.53 -3.64 0.86
C ILE A 110 11.89 -2.47 1.62
N VAL A 111 10.82 -2.72 2.36
CA VAL A 111 10.13 -1.70 3.18
C VAL A 111 11.03 -1.20 4.29
N SER A 112 11.74 -2.11 4.96
CA SER A 112 12.73 -1.77 5.99
C SER A 112 13.87 -0.92 5.42
N ILE A 113 14.35 -1.26 4.22
CA ILE A 113 15.39 -0.49 3.52
C ILE A 113 14.87 0.92 3.19
N ILE A 114 13.67 1.05 2.64
CA ILE A 114 13.06 2.36 2.34
C ILE A 114 12.94 3.20 3.62
N ARG A 115 12.48 2.61 4.73
CA ARG A 115 12.36 3.29 6.02
C ARG A 115 13.70 3.75 6.60
N SER A 116 14.78 3.03 6.34
CA SER A 116 16.13 3.40 6.79
C SER A 116 16.80 4.49 5.93
N MET A 117 16.17 4.88 4.83
CA MET A 117 16.72 5.90 3.93
C MET A 117 16.62 7.32 4.53
N PRO A 118 17.46 8.27 4.08
CA PRO A 118 17.32 9.68 4.46
C PRO A 118 15.89 10.17 4.20
N GLU A 119 15.34 10.89 5.17
CA GLU A 119 13.91 11.26 5.20
C GLU A 119 13.40 11.89 3.90
N GLN A 120 14.18 12.78 3.31
CA GLN A 120 13.82 13.43 2.04
C GLN A 120 13.56 12.44 0.90
N TYR A 121 14.26 11.31 0.85
CA TYR A 121 14.06 10.27 -0.18
C TYR A 121 12.98 9.28 0.26
N ARG A 122 13.01 8.89 1.54
CA ARG A 122 12.03 7.99 2.14
C ARG A 122 10.60 8.46 1.87
N GLN A 123 10.28 9.70 2.26
CA GLN A 123 8.94 10.25 2.05
C GLN A 123 8.49 10.21 0.59
N ALA A 124 9.38 10.60 -0.34
CA ALA A 124 9.05 10.59 -1.75
C ALA A 124 8.87 9.16 -2.30
N LEU A 125 9.69 8.19 -1.86
CA LEU A 125 9.60 6.79 -2.28
C LEU A 125 8.40 6.08 -1.67
N GLU A 126 8.08 6.33 -0.40
CA GLU A 126 6.88 5.81 0.25
C GLU A 126 5.62 6.28 -0.50
N LEU A 127 5.50 7.57 -0.76
CA LEU A 127 4.37 8.11 -1.52
C LEU A 127 4.30 7.55 -2.94
N LYS A 128 5.45 7.38 -3.61
CA LYS A 128 5.48 6.89 -5.00
C LYS A 128 5.24 5.40 -5.12
N PHE A 129 5.91 4.57 -4.31
CA PHE A 129 5.93 3.11 -4.48
C PHE A 129 5.00 2.35 -3.56
N LEU A 130 4.72 2.88 -2.38
CA LEU A 130 3.84 2.23 -1.42
C LEU A 130 2.41 2.77 -1.51
N LEU A 131 2.27 4.07 -1.74
CA LEU A 131 0.97 4.72 -1.89
C LEU A 131 0.59 4.98 -3.37
N GLU A 132 1.51 4.76 -4.32
CA GLU A 132 1.37 4.97 -5.77
C GLU A 132 0.77 6.33 -6.15
N TRP A 133 1.13 7.36 -5.41
CA TRP A 133 0.68 8.71 -5.72
C TRP A 133 1.27 9.21 -7.03
N SER A 134 0.51 10.06 -7.73
CA SER A 134 1.05 10.78 -8.89
C SER A 134 2.13 11.76 -8.45
N ASP A 135 3.04 12.09 -9.37
CA ASP A 135 4.15 13.01 -9.05
C ASP A 135 3.64 14.41 -8.68
N GLU A 136 2.47 14.82 -9.22
CA GLU A 136 1.78 16.05 -8.87
C GLU A 136 1.28 16.03 -7.43
N MET A 137 0.67 14.93 -6.99
CA MET A 137 0.20 14.77 -5.61
C MET A 137 1.37 14.76 -4.62
N ILE A 138 2.48 14.10 -4.98
CA ILE A 138 3.71 14.08 -4.18
C ILE A 138 4.31 15.48 -4.08
N ALA A 139 4.38 16.21 -5.20
CA ALA A 139 4.87 17.58 -5.25
C ALA A 139 4.06 18.49 -4.32
N GLN A 140 2.74 18.42 -4.40
CA GLN A 140 1.83 19.19 -3.55
C GLN A 140 2.01 18.82 -2.06
N LYS A 141 2.08 17.52 -1.74
CA LYS A 141 2.21 17.03 -0.35
C LYS A 141 3.52 17.46 0.29
N LEU A 142 4.62 17.42 -0.48
CA LEU A 142 5.96 17.74 0.03
C LEU A 142 6.34 19.22 -0.16
N GLY A 143 5.44 20.06 -0.69
CA GLY A 143 5.72 21.47 -0.96
C GLY A 143 6.83 21.69 -2.01
N LEU A 144 6.93 20.80 -3.00
CA LEU A 144 7.99 20.81 -4.01
C LEU A 144 7.43 21.20 -5.38
N THR A 145 8.34 21.67 -6.26
CA THR A 145 8.04 21.73 -7.70
C THR A 145 8.04 20.32 -8.29
N LEU A 146 7.33 20.12 -9.40
CA LEU A 146 7.28 18.84 -10.10
C LEU A 146 8.68 18.34 -10.48
N ASN A 147 9.56 19.24 -10.98
CA ASN A 147 10.95 18.90 -11.32
C ASN A 147 11.78 18.49 -10.09
N ALA A 148 11.58 19.15 -8.94
CA ALA A 148 12.24 18.76 -7.70
C ALA A 148 11.76 17.39 -7.21
N THR A 149 10.48 17.07 -7.40
CA THR A 149 9.88 15.77 -7.09
C THR A 149 10.50 14.69 -7.95
N TYR A 150 10.57 14.85 -9.27
CA TYR A 150 11.24 13.91 -10.18
C TYR A 150 12.70 13.67 -9.80
N THR A 151 13.44 14.74 -9.51
CA THR A 151 14.84 14.64 -9.10
C THR A 151 14.98 13.88 -7.79
N ARG A 152 14.10 14.14 -6.82
CA ARG A 152 14.11 13.48 -5.50
C ARG A 152 13.79 12.00 -5.63
N ILE A 153 12.76 11.64 -6.38
CA ILE A 153 12.39 10.24 -6.65
C ILE A 153 13.52 9.52 -7.39
N SER A 154 14.11 10.12 -8.42
CA SER A 154 15.20 9.52 -9.20
C SER A 154 16.44 9.24 -8.34
N ARG A 155 16.87 10.20 -7.51
CA ARG A 155 17.99 10.04 -6.58
C ARG A 155 17.67 9.01 -5.50
N GLY A 156 16.43 9.00 -4.99
CA GLY A 156 15.96 8.01 -4.04
C GLY A 156 16.00 6.60 -4.60
N LYS A 157 15.55 6.38 -5.84
CA LYS A 157 15.63 5.09 -6.54
C LYS A 157 17.06 4.59 -6.66
N LYS A 158 18.00 5.47 -7.02
CA LYS A 158 19.41 5.11 -7.13
C LYS A 158 19.96 4.63 -5.78
N LEU A 159 19.72 5.38 -4.73
CA LEU A 159 20.15 5.01 -3.38
C LEU A 159 19.50 3.72 -2.89
N LEU A 160 18.20 3.52 -3.17
CA LEU A 160 17.48 2.29 -2.85
C LEU A 160 18.10 1.09 -3.56
N ARG A 161 18.42 1.21 -4.85
CA ARG A 161 19.09 0.14 -5.62
C ARG A 161 20.44 -0.23 -5.02
N GLU A 162 21.25 0.77 -4.67
CA GLU A 162 22.57 0.55 -4.04
C GLU A 162 22.43 -0.24 -2.73
N ARG A 163 21.43 0.10 -1.89
CA ARG A 163 21.17 -0.62 -0.64
C ARG A 163 20.62 -2.03 -0.86
N LEU A 164 19.72 -2.22 -1.83
CA LEU A 164 19.21 -3.54 -2.19
C LEU A 164 20.33 -4.49 -2.63
N ILE A 165 21.30 -3.98 -3.38
CA ILE A 165 22.51 -4.76 -3.78
C ILE A 165 23.35 -5.09 -2.55
N GLN A 166 23.61 -4.13 -1.68
CA GLN A 166 24.42 -4.33 -0.45
C GLN A 166 23.79 -5.37 0.49
N GLU A 167 22.47 -5.45 0.56
CA GLU A 167 21.75 -6.41 1.39
C GLU A 167 21.40 -7.73 0.66
N GLY A 168 21.86 -7.91 -0.58
CA GLY A 168 21.72 -9.15 -1.34
C GLY A 168 20.34 -9.39 -1.95
N TYR A 169 19.50 -8.35 -2.05
CA TYR A 169 18.18 -8.43 -2.68
C TYR A 169 18.20 -8.23 -4.20
N ALA A 170 19.28 -7.71 -4.75
CA ALA A 170 19.47 -7.51 -6.18
C ALA A 170 20.92 -7.78 -6.59
N ASP A 171 21.11 -8.30 -7.81
CA ASP A 171 22.43 -8.48 -8.39
C ASP A 171 22.96 -7.14 -8.97
N GLU A 172 24.29 -6.98 -8.97
CA GLU A 172 24.95 -5.79 -9.54
C GLU A 172 24.73 -5.64 -11.06
N THR A 173 24.22 -6.69 -11.72
CA THR A 173 24.10 -6.80 -13.17
C THR A 173 22.66 -6.60 -13.64
N ASN A 174 22.16 -5.33 -13.63
CA ASN A 174 21.17 -4.90 -14.61
C ASN A 174 20.87 -3.39 -14.52
#